data_23460b713908256caa723a2dc119975c
#
_entry.id   23460b713908256caa723a2dc119975c
#
_cell.length_a   1.000
_cell.length_b   1.000
_cell.length_c   1.000
_cell.angle_alpha   90.00
_cell.angle_beta   90.00
_cell.angle_gamma   90.00
#
_symmetry.space_group_name_H-M   'P 1'
#
loop_
_entity.id
_entity.type
_entity.pdbx_description
1 polymer ?
#
loop_
_entity_poly.entity_id
_entity_poly.type
_entity_poly.pdbx_seq_one_letter_code
_entity_poly.pdbx_strand_id
1 'polypeptide(L)'
;MVEGYKAVKTTISMMTANLLAIGFLVVFGALCWWVFGMIWGGEEWRFSFWLVVLLVAGIVVHELVHGITWLLLLRKGFRHLSFGFLPGGVYCHIDVPMVKRDYVIGALMPLFLVGVVPLVVSFFVGSYLWLFLGIIMVVSALGDIMIVWAIRKEPADALIYDHPSEAGCYVYHKTFQP
;
A
#
# COMPACT_ATOMS: atom_id res chain seq x y z
N MET A 1 7.83 23.57 7.59
CA MET A 1 7.64 23.14 8.99
C MET A 1 6.43 23.82 9.52
N VAL A 2 5.56 23.14 10.26
CA VAL A 2 4.35 23.74 10.85
C VAL A 2 4.79 24.42 12.16
N GLU A 3 4.57 25.75 12.29
CA GLU A 3 4.92 26.50 13.49
C GLU A 3 4.22 25.92 14.73
N GLY A 4 4.93 25.79 15.85
CA GLY A 4 4.38 25.22 17.09
C GLY A 4 4.30 23.68 17.12
N TYR A 5 4.92 22.99 16.17
CA TYR A 5 4.96 21.52 16.12
C TYR A 5 6.40 20.99 16.03
N LYS A 6 6.65 19.86 16.71
CA LYS A 6 7.85 19.07 16.56
C LYS A 6 7.58 17.92 15.60
N ALA A 7 8.32 17.84 14.50
CA ALA A 7 8.23 16.75 13.55
C ALA A 7 9.10 15.56 14.02
N VAL A 8 8.51 14.38 14.08
CA VAL A 8 9.21 13.11 14.34
C VAL A 8 9.18 12.29 13.05
N LYS A 9 10.35 11.96 12.54
CA LYS A 9 10.50 11.12 11.34
C LYS A 9 10.20 9.66 11.70
N THR A 10 9.28 9.04 10.96
CA THR A 10 8.90 7.64 11.10
C THR A 10 8.99 6.99 9.72
N THR A 11 10.04 6.22 9.49
CA THR A 11 10.32 5.53 8.21
C THR A 11 10.58 4.05 8.45
N ILE A 12 10.34 3.24 7.41
CA ILE A 12 10.65 1.82 7.40
C ILE A 12 11.81 1.52 6.46
N SER A 13 12.55 0.45 6.75
CA SER A 13 13.58 -0.04 5.84
C SER A 13 12.93 -0.79 4.67
N MET A 14 13.14 -0.32 3.44
CA MET A 14 12.65 -1.01 2.23
C MET A 14 13.20 -2.44 2.11
N MET A 15 14.46 -2.67 2.52
CA MET A 15 15.04 -4.02 2.54
C MET A 15 14.27 -4.93 3.50
N THR A 16 13.96 -4.46 4.70
CA THR A 16 13.17 -5.22 5.67
C THR A 16 11.76 -5.48 5.15
N ALA A 17 11.12 -4.47 4.55
CA ALA A 17 9.79 -4.62 3.97
C ALA A 17 9.78 -5.67 2.85
N ASN A 18 10.76 -5.65 1.95
CA ASN A 18 10.87 -6.61 0.84
C ASN A 18 11.17 -8.03 1.34
N LEU A 19 12.03 -8.20 2.36
CA LEU A 19 12.30 -9.53 2.94
C LEU A 19 11.04 -10.11 3.61
N LEU A 20 10.30 -9.30 4.34
CA LEU A 20 9.02 -9.72 4.93
C LEU A 20 7.98 -10.03 3.86
N ALA A 21 7.94 -9.23 2.78
CA ALA A 21 7.06 -9.46 1.64
C ALA A 21 7.34 -10.81 0.96
N ILE A 22 8.61 -11.19 0.78
CA ILE A 22 8.98 -12.51 0.23
C ILE A 22 8.50 -13.64 1.14
N GLY A 23 8.77 -13.55 2.45
CA GLY A 23 8.30 -14.56 3.42
C GLY A 23 6.78 -14.67 3.45
N PHE A 24 6.09 -13.54 3.45
CA PHE A 24 4.63 -13.49 3.42
C PHE A 24 4.07 -14.05 2.09
N LEU A 25 4.69 -13.72 0.96
CA LEU A 25 4.31 -14.25 -0.36
C LEU A 25 4.32 -15.79 -0.37
N VAL A 26 5.37 -16.41 0.19
CA VAL A 26 5.49 -17.87 0.22
C VAL A 26 4.35 -18.47 1.06
N VAL A 27 4.14 -17.98 2.28
CA VAL A 27 3.14 -18.57 3.20
C VAL A 27 1.72 -18.26 2.72
N PHE A 28 1.44 -16.99 2.46
CA PHE A 28 0.11 -16.52 2.05
C PHE A 28 -0.25 -17.04 0.65
N GLY A 29 0.70 -16.99 -0.28
CA GLY A 29 0.52 -17.51 -1.64
C GLY A 29 0.25 -19.02 -1.65
N ALA A 30 1.01 -19.81 -0.88
CA ALA A 30 0.79 -21.24 -0.75
C ALA A 30 -0.60 -21.55 -0.15
N LEU A 31 -1.02 -20.80 0.87
CA LEU A 31 -2.34 -20.96 1.47
C LEU A 31 -3.46 -20.65 0.47
N CYS A 32 -3.37 -19.50 -0.22
CA CYS A 32 -4.36 -19.11 -1.23
C CYS A 32 -4.43 -20.12 -2.38
N TRP A 33 -3.27 -20.59 -2.86
CA TRP A 33 -3.17 -21.62 -3.89
C TRP A 33 -3.83 -22.93 -3.45
N TRP A 34 -3.53 -23.39 -2.26
CA TRP A 34 -4.09 -24.61 -1.71
C TRP A 34 -5.61 -24.54 -1.57
N VAL A 35 -6.13 -23.44 -0.97
CA VAL A 35 -7.59 -23.24 -0.82
C VAL A 35 -8.28 -23.14 -2.17
N PHE A 36 -7.68 -22.40 -3.12
CA PHE A 36 -8.22 -22.25 -4.46
C PHE A 36 -8.27 -23.60 -5.19
N GLY A 37 -7.20 -24.42 -5.11
CA GLY A 37 -7.15 -25.74 -5.68
C GLY A 37 -8.18 -26.71 -5.09
N MET A 38 -8.53 -26.59 -3.81
CA MET A 38 -9.59 -27.39 -3.19
C MET A 38 -10.99 -27.05 -3.74
N ILE A 39 -11.21 -25.81 -4.16
CA ILE A 39 -12.51 -25.34 -4.67
C ILE A 39 -12.66 -25.62 -6.16
N TRP A 40 -11.63 -25.33 -6.93
CA TRP A 40 -11.69 -25.31 -8.40
C TRP A 40 -10.97 -26.48 -9.07
N GLY A 41 -10.26 -27.30 -8.28
CA GLY A 41 -9.41 -28.39 -8.79
C GLY A 41 -8.07 -27.87 -9.31
N GLY A 42 -7.14 -28.79 -9.55
CA GLY A 42 -5.81 -28.45 -10.05
C GLY A 42 -5.79 -28.40 -11.57
N GLU A 43 -6.25 -27.30 -12.18
CA GLU A 43 -5.92 -27.07 -13.58
C GLU A 43 -4.43 -26.77 -13.73
N GLU A 44 -3.82 -27.21 -14.84
CA GLU A 44 -2.45 -26.85 -15.17
C GLU A 44 -2.35 -25.33 -15.35
N TRP A 45 -1.72 -24.64 -14.40
CA TRP A 45 -1.45 -23.25 -14.57
C TRP A 45 -0.48 -23.03 -15.73
N ARG A 46 -0.90 -22.22 -16.70
CA ARG A 46 -0.04 -21.79 -17.80
C ARG A 46 0.35 -20.33 -17.60
N PHE A 47 1.66 -20.06 -17.69
CA PHE A 47 2.15 -18.68 -17.66
C PHE A 47 1.44 -17.87 -18.75
N SER A 48 0.82 -16.77 -18.34
CA SER A 48 0.15 -15.87 -19.27
C SER A 48 0.92 -14.54 -19.34
N PHE A 49 1.23 -14.09 -20.54
CA PHE A 49 1.79 -12.75 -20.79
C PHE A 49 0.89 -11.65 -20.17
N TRP A 50 -0.42 -11.86 -20.18
CA TRP A 50 -1.38 -10.94 -19.57
C TRP A 50 -1.15 -10.76 -18.06
N LEU A 51 -0.62 -11.73 -17.35
CA LEU A 51 -0.28 -11.58 -15.94
C LEU A 51 0.78 -10.49 -15.76
N VAL A 52 1.83 -10.48 -16.60
CA VAL A 52 2.88 -9.45 -16.53
C VAL A 52 2.30 -8.07 -16.81
N VAL A 53 1.46 -7.95 -17.87
CA VAL A 53 0.81 -6.68 -18.21
C VAL A 53 -0.07 -6.17 -17.05
N LEU A 54 -0.86 -7.06 -16.44
CA LEU A 54 -1.74 -6.72 -15.33
C LEU A 54 -0.96 -6.38 -14.06
N LEU A 55 0.18 -7.04 -13.79
CA LEU A 55 1.04 -6.71 -12.66
C LEU A 55 1.65 -5.31 -12.82
N VAL A 56 2.17 -4.98 -13.99
CA VAL A 56 2.71 -3.64 -14.26
C VAL A 56 1.59 -2.58 -14.15
N ALA A 57 0.44 -2.83 -14.76
CA ALA A 57 -0.73 -1.96 -14.62
C ALA A 57 -1.19 -1.87 -13.16
N GLY A 58 -1.18 -2.99 -12.43
CA GLY A 58 -1.53 -3.07 -11.02
C GLY A 58 -0.66 -2.18 -10.14
N ILE A 59 0.65 -2.16 -10.37
CA ILE A 59 1.59 -1.27 -9.65
C ILE A 59 1.22 0.20 -9.90
N VAL A 60 0.98 0.58 -11.16
CA VAL A 60 0.59 1.95 -11.49
C VAL A 60 -0.75 2.33 -10.85
N VAL A 61 -1.74 1.43 -10.91
CA VAL A 61 -3.06 1.64 -10.30
C VAL A 61 -2.94 1.72 -8.78
N HIS A 62 -2.07 0.92 -8.15
CA HIS A 62 -1.82 0.95 -6.71
C HIS A 62 -1.40 2.35 -6.25
N GLU A 63 -0.39 2.94 -6.89
CA GLU A 63 0.08 4.28 -6.57
C GLU A 63 -0.97 5.36 -6.86
N LEU A 64 -1.70 5.22 -7.97
CA LEU A 64 -2.80 6.13 -8.29
C LEU A 64 -3.92 6.09 -7.25
N VAL A 65 -4.24 4.92 -6.72
CA VAL A 65 -5.27 4.76 -5.69
C VAL A 65 -4.87 5.45 -4.40
N HIS A 66 -3.59 5.38 -3.97
CA HIS A 66 -3.08 6.20 -2.86
C HIS A 66 -3.37 7.69 -3.10
N GLY A 67 -2.84 8.21 -4.20
CA GLY A 67 -2.92 9.63 -4.51
C GLY A 67 -4.35 10.12 -4.66
N ILE A 68 -5.18 9.42 -5.43
CA ILE A 68 -6.59 9.79 -5.65
C ILE A 68 -7.36 9.78 -4.33
N THR A 69 -7.14 8.77 -3.47
CA THR A 69 -7.81 8.69 -2.18
C THR A 69 -7.48 9.89 -1.30
N TRP A 70 -6.19 10.24 -1.17
CA TRP A 70 -5.78 11.41 -0.40
C TRP A 70 -6.31 12.72 -0.98
N LEU A 71 -6.27 12.88 -2.31
CA LEU A 71 -6.83 14.09 -2.94
C LEU A 71 -8.32 14.26 -2.69
N LEU A 72 -9.09 13.17 -2.74
CA LEU A 72 -10.53 13.19 -2.47
C LEU A 72 -10.81 13.55 -1.01
N LEU A 73 -10.09 12.93 -0.06
CA LEU A 73 -10.26 13.21 1.38
C LEU A 73 -9.90 14.66 1.73
N LEU A 74 -8.82 15.19 1.13
CA LEU A 74 -8.32 16.53 1.38
C LEU A 74 -8.97 17.61 0.48
N ARG A 75 -9.77 17.20 -0.50
CA ARG A 75 -10.35 18.10 -1.53
C ARG A 75 -9.28 18.95 -2.22
N LYS A 76 -8.16 18.32 -2.61
CA LYS A 76 -7.02 18.96 -3.27
C LYS A 76 -6.92 18.54 -4.72
N GLY A 77 -6.16 19.30 -5.52
CA GLY A 77 -5.91 18.99 -6.92
C GLY A 77 -4.64 18.15 -7.15
N PHE A 78 -4.50 17.57 -8.33
CA PHE A 78 -3.39 16.70 -8.72
C PHE A 78 -1.99 17.34 -8.60
N ARG A 79 -1.89 18.66 -8.59
CA ARG A 79 -0.62 19.40 -8.39
C ARG A 79 0.11 19.07 -7.09
N HIS A 80 -0.59 18.46 -6.14
CA HIS A 80 -0.06 18.06 -4.83
C HIS A 80 0.48 16.63 -4.81
N LEU A 81 0.35 15.89 -5.92
CA LEU A 81 0.90 14.55 -6.04
C LEU A 81 2.20 14.56 -6.82
N SER A 82 3.12 13.74 -6.38
CA SER A 82 4.32 13.36 -7.13
C SER A 82 4.51 11.85 -7.07
N PHE A 83 5.04 11.31 -8.15
CA PHE A 83 5.33 9.88 -8.27
C PHE A 83 6.82 9.70 -8.51
N GLY A 84 7.40 8.64 -7.97
CA GLY A 84 8.81 8.40 -8.13
C GLY A 84 9.20 6.95 -7.86
N PHE A 85 10.51 6.71 -7.91
CA PHE A 85 11.11 5.42 -7.65
C PHE A 85 12.02 5.50 -6.43
N LEU A 86 11.93 4.49 -5.58
CA LEU A 86 12.86 4.23 -4.49
C LEU A 86 13.63 2.95 -4.79
N PRO A 87 14.83 2.75 -4.21
CA PRO A 87 15.48 1.44 -4.25
C PRO A 87 14.56 0.37 -3.65
N GLY A 88 13.96 -0.45 -4.52
CA GLY A 88 13.04 -1.52 -4.13
C GLY A 88 11.55 -1.22 -4.22
N GLY A 89 11.13 -0.08 -4.80
CA GLY A 89 9.71 0.20 -4.98
C GLY A 89 9.40 1.45 -5.79
N VAL A 90 8.12 1.65 -6.04
CA VAL A 90 7.53 2.87 -6.59
C VAL A 90 6.80 3.57 -5.44
N TYR A 91 6.60 4.85 -5.53
CA TYR A 91 5.84 5.59 -4.52
C TYR A 91 5.00 6.71 -5.12
N CYS A 92 3.90 6.99 -4.44
CA CYS A 92 3.11 8.20 -4.59
C CYS A 92 3.31 9.06 -3.33
N HIS A 93 3.67 10.32 -3.52
CA HIS A 93 3.85 11.29 -2.44
C HIS A 93 2.83 12.42 -2.56
N ILE A 94 2.32 12.87 -1.42
CA ILE A 94 1.45 14.03 -1.32
C ILE A 94 2.09 15.11 -0.44
N ASP A 95 2.20 16.32 -0.97
CA ASP A 95 2.86 17.47 -0.33
C ASP A 95 1.96 18.26 0.64
N VAL A 96 0.89 17.64 1.14
CA VAL A 96 -0.10 18.25 2.03
C VAL A 96 -0.18 17.52 3.35
N PRO A 97 0.02 18.20 4.51
CA PRO A 97 -0.24 17.61 5.81
C PRO A 97 -1.70 17.19 5.96
N MET A 98 -1.93 16.04 6.59
CA MET A 98 -3.27 15.51 6.83
C MET A 98 -3.39 14.87 8.21
N VAL A 99 -4.61 14.66 8.70
CA VAL A 99 -4.83 13.90 9.93
C VAL A 99 -4.50 12.43 9.71
N LYS A 100 -3.98 11.77 10.75
CA LYS A 100 -3.60 10.34 10.68
C LYS A 100 -4.70 9.45 10.11
N ARG A 101 -5.96 9.71 10.47
CA ARG A 101 -7.09 8.93 9.95
C ARG A 101 -7.11 8.93 8.42
N ASP A 102 -6.99 10.10 7.80
CA ASP A 102 -7.07 10.25 6.34
C ASP A 102 -5.83 9.68 5.66
N TYR A 103 -4.65 9.81 6.31
CA TYR A 103 -3.42 9.17 5.87
C TYR A 103 -3.57 7.64 5.81
N VAL A 104 -4.06 7.03 6.89
CA VAL A 104 -4.27 5.58 7.00
C VAL A 104 -5.28 5.06 5.96
N ILE A 105 -6.38 5.79 5.75
CA ILE A 105 -7.37 5.42 4.72
C ILE A 105 -6.71 5.38 3.35
N GLY A 106 -5.98 6.43 2.97
CA GLY A 106 -5.29 6.47 1.67
C GLY A 106 -4.19 5.42 1.56
N ALA A 107 -3.42 5.21 2.63
CA ALA A 107 -2.36 4.20 2.65
C ALA A 107 -2.88 2.76 2.50
N LEU A 108 -4.06 2.44 3.03
CA LEU A 108 -4.61 1.08 2.96
C LEU A 108 -5.58 0.85 1.79
N MET A 109 -6.02 1.90 1.10
CA MET A 109 -7.00 1.76 0.03
C MET A 109 -6.54 0.85 -1.13
N PRO A 110 -5.27 0.90 -1.60
CA PRO A 110 -4.79 -0.01 -2.64
C PRO A 110 -4.81 -1.48 -2.19
N LEU A 111 -4.50 -1.78 -0.92
CA LEU A 111 -4.63 -3.13 -0.39
C LEU A 111 -6.01 -3.71 -0.67
N PHE A 112 -7.06 -2.93 -0.41
CA PHE A 112 -8.43 -3.39 -0.62
C PHE A 112 -8.80 -3.43 -2.10
N LEU A 113 -8.63 -2.33 -2.84
CA LEU A 113 -9.13 -2.22 -4.21
C LEU A 113 -8.29 -3.00 -5.22
N VAL A 114 -6.96 -2.98 -5.07
CA VAL A 114 -6.04 -3.57 -6.05
C VAL A 114 -5.57 -4.97 -5.60
N GLY A 115 -5.60 -5.27 -4.30
CA GLY A 115 -5.20 -6.55 -3.73
C GLY A 115 -6.40 -7.46 -3.40
N VAL A 116 -7.18 -7.10 -2.38
CA VAL A 116 -8.25 -7.96 -1.84
C VAL A 116 -9.38 -8.16 -2.86
N VAL A 117 -9.81 -7.13 -3.59
CA VAL A 117 -10.88 -7.27 -4.57
C VAL A 117 -10.52 -8.27 -5.68
N PRO A 118 -9.37 -8.18 -6.39
CA PRO A 118 -8.99 -9.19 -7.37
C PRO A 118 -8.85 -10.59 -6.77
N LEU A 119 -8.30 -10.70 -5.56
CA LEU A 119 -8.17 -11.96 -4.86
C LEU A 119 -9.53 -12.60 -4.60
N VAL A 120 -10.49 -11.86 -4.07
CA VAL A 120 -11.84 -12.34 -3.82
C VAL A 120 -12.54 -12.73 -5.12
N VAL A 121 -12.45 -11.87 -6.15
CA VAL A 121 -13.02 -12.15 -7.49
C VAL A 121 -12.48 -13.46 -8.04
N SER A 122 -11.19 -13.80 -7.83
CA SER A 122 -10.60 -15.04 -8.31
C SER A 122 -11.35 -16.27 -7.80
N PHE A 123 -11.77 -16.26 -6.53
CA PHE A 123 -12.51 -17.37 -5.93
C PHE A 123 -13.96 -17.50 -6.45
N PHE A 124 -14.55 -16.41 -6.95
CA PHE A 124 -15.87 -16.47 -7.57
C PHE A 124 -15.85 -16.93 -9.02
N VAL A 125 -14.81 -16.51 -9.78
CA VAL A 125 -14.74 -16.79 -11.22
C VAL A 125 -13.83 -17.99 -11.58
N GLY A 126 -13.13 -18.59 -10.61
CA GLY A 126 -12.23 -19.72 -10.82
C GLY A 126 -10.99 -19.36 -11.65
N SER A 127 -10.50 -18.13 -11.58
CA SER A 127 -9.41 -17.66 -12.44
C SER A 127 -8.07 -17.55 -11.73
N TYR A 128 -7.11 -18.36 -12.14
CA TYR A 128 -5.72 -18.29 -11.66
C TYR A 128 -5.05 -16.94 -11.96
N LEU A 129 -5.42 -16.29 -13.05
CA LEU A 129 -4.90 -14.98 -13.41
C LEU A 129 -5.24 -13.93 -12.32
N TRP A 130 -6.51 -13.89 -11.90
CA TRP A 130 -6.96 -13.00 -10.83
C TRP A 130 -6.41 -13.42 -9.47
N LEU A 131 -6.22 -14.72 -9.23
CA LEU A 131 -5.61 -15.24 -8.01
C LEU A 131 -4.19 -14.70 -7.84
N PHE A 132 -3.33 -14.88 -8.85
CA PHE A 132 -1.95 -14.40 -8.79
C PHE A 132 -1.86 -12.89 -8.71
N LEU A 133 -2.67 -12.18 -9.50
CA LEU A 133 -2.73 -10.73 -9.43
C LEU A 133 -3.08 -10.27 -8.01
N GLY A 134 -4.14 -10.82 -7.42
CA GLY A 134 -4.58 -10.47 -6.08
C GLY A 134 -3.53 -10.79 -5.02
N ILE A 135 -2.92 -11.99 -5.05
CA ILE A 135 -1.86 -12.37 -4.11
C ILE A 135 -0.70 -11.36 -4.17
N ILE A 136 -0.19 -11.07 -5.38
CA ILE A 136 0.97 -10.19 -5.53
C ILE A 136 0.62 -8.76 -5.10
N MET A 137 -0.56 -8.26 -5.43
CA MET A 137 -0.99 -6.92 -5.05
C MET A 137 -1.26 -6.79 -3.53
N VAL A 138 -1.75 -7.84 -2.86
CA VAL A 138 -1.84 -7.87 -1.38
C VAL A 138 -0.44 -7.82 -0.76
N VAL A 139 0.50 -8.60 -1.31
CA VAL A 139 1.88 -8.63 -0.81
C VAL A 139 2.59 -7.29 -1.05
N SER A 140 2.36 -6.62 -2.17
CA SER A 140 2.95 -5.31 -2.45
C SER A 140 2.54 -4.24 -1.45
N ALA A 141 1.34 -4.34 -0.87
CA ALA A 141 0.83 -3.41 0.14
C ALA A 141 1.43 -3.63 1.56
N LEU A 142 2.34 -4.58 1.76
CA LEU A 142 2.96 -4.80 3.07
C LEU A 142 3.77 -3.58 3.54
N GLY A 143 4.39 -2.85 2.63
CA GLY A 143 5.06 -1.59 2.96
C GLY A 143 4.11 -0.59 3.61
N ASP A 144 2.93 -0.40 3.04
CA ASP A 144 1.90 0.50 3.54
C ASP A 144 1.38 0.06 4.91
N ILE A 145 1.14 -1.25 5.05
CA ILE A 145 0.75 -1.85 6.33
C ILE A 145 1.81 -1.59 7.40
N MET A 146 3.10 -1.72 7.07
CA MET A 146 4.20 -1.47 8.01
C MET A 146 4.27 0.01 8.42
N ILE A 147 4.06 0.95 7.50
CA ILE A 147 4.01 2.38 7.82
C ILE A 147 2.83 2.67 8.75
N VAL A 148 1.64 2.17 8.42
CA VAL A 148 0.44 2.31 9.26
C VAL A 148 0.66 1.69 10.64
N TRP A 149 1.31 0.54 10.71
CA TRP A 149 1.66 -0.10 11.98
C TRP A 149 2.65 0.73 12.80
N ALA A 150 3.63 1.37 12.16
CA ALA A 150 4.60 2.23 12.83
C ALA A 150 3.93 3.42 13.55
N ILE A 151 2.92 4.01 12.92
CA ILE A 151 2.16 5.15 13.48
C ILE A 151 0.91 4.75 14.28
N ARG A 152 0.69 3.46 14.54
CA ARG A 152 -0.58 2.98 15.17
C ARG A 152 -0.87 3.59 16.54
N LYS A 153 0.19 3.92 17.31
CA LYS A 153 0.08 4.49 18.67
C LYS A 153 -0.19 5.99 18.67
N GLU A 154 -0.04 6.66 17.55
CA GLU A 154 -0.32 8.08 17.43
C GLU A 154 -1.83 8.36 17.53
N PRO A 155 -2.27 9.50 18.08
CA PRO A 155 -3.66 9.89 18.09
C PRO A 155 -4.27 9.94 16.67
N ALA A 156 -5.58 9.70 16.56
CA ALA A 156 -6.25 9.69 15.25
C ALA A 156 -6.27 11.06 14.55
N ASP A 157 -6.18 12.13 15.32
CA ASP A 157 -6.10 13.53 14.89
C ASP A 157 -4.65 14.05 14.78
N ALA A 158 -3.64 13.21 15.05
CA ALA A 158 -2.25 13.57 14.82
C ALA A 158 -2.04 14.03 13.38
N LEU A 159 -1.25 15.09 13.20
CA LEU A 159 -0.96 15.60 11.87
C LEU A 159 0.20 14.78 11.27
N ILE A 160 -0.03 14.23 10.11
CA ILE A 160 0.94 13.42 9.34
C ILE A 160 1.30 14.17 8.06
N TYR A 161 2.58 14.16 7.72
CA TYR A 161 3.08 14.61 6.43
C TYR A 161 3.87 13.48 5.79
N ASP A 162 3.48 13.11 4.58
CA ASP A 162 4.12 12.02 3.85
C ASP A 162 5.60 12.32 3.58
N HIS A 163 6.47 11.30 3.61
CA HIS A 163 7.90 11.53 3.44
C HIS A 163 8.25 11.66 1.94
N PRO A 164 8.95 12.73 1.51
CA PRO A 164 9.14 13.02 0.09
C PRO A 164 10.08 12.04 -0.64
N SER A 165 10.89 11.25 0.08
CA SER A 165 11.94 10.43 -0.53
C SER A 165 12.26 9.12 0.18
N GLU A 166 11.51 8.77 1.23
CA GLU A 166 11.68 7.52 1.97
C GLU A 166 10.30 6.92 2.27
N ALA A 167 10.24 5.61 2.44
CA ALA A 167 9.00 4.93 2.82
C ALA A 167 8.62 5.27 4.26
N GLY A 168 7.63 6.15 4.46
CA GLY A 168 7.21 6.60 5.77
C GLY A 168 6.66 8.02 5.78
N CYS A 169 6.64 8.64 6.96
CA CYS A 169 6.04 9.94 7.16
C CYS A 169 6.71 10.71 8.30
N TYR A 170 6.38 11.99 8.39
CA TYR A 170 6.62 12.82 9.57
C TYR A 170 5.34 12.90 10.40
N VAL A 171 5.46 12.64 11.70
CA VAL A 171 4.40 12.84 12.68
C VAL A 171 4.65 14.15 13.41
N TYR A 172 3.68 15.06 13.40
CA TYR A 172 3.78 16.37 14.03
C TYR A 172 3.11 16.35 15.41
N HIS A 173 3.89 16.56 16.44
CA HIS A 173 3.42 16.72 17.82
C HIS A 173 3.39 18.19 18.20
N LYS A 174 2.28 18.65 18.81
CA LYS A 174 2.19 20.01 19.35
C LYS A 174 3.29 20.23 20.40
N THR A 175 4.11 21.24 20.20
CA THR A 175 5.03 21.70 21.24
C THR A 175 4.21 22.51 22.24
N PHE A 176 4.00 21.97 23.45
CA PHE A 176 3.52 22.79 24.55
C PHE A 176 4.66 23.76 24.89
N GLN A 177 4.50 25.04 24.53
CA GLN A 177 5.28 26.09 25.17
C GLN A 177 4.66 26.29 26.56
N PRO A 178 5.46 26.17 27.65
CA PRO A 178 4.98 26.44 28.99
C PRO A 178 4.63 27.92 29.17
#